data_329ce85a90fe474300537d03752c39f2
#
_entry.id   329ce85a90fe474300537d03752c39f2
#
_cell.length_a   1.000
_cell.length_b   1.000
_cell.length_c   1.000
_cell.angle_alpha   90.00
_cell.angle_beta   90.00
_cell.angle_gamma   90.00
#
_symmetry.space_group_name_H-M   'P 1'
#
loop_
_entity.id
_entity.type
_entity.pdbx_description
1 polymer ?
#
loop_
_entity_poly.entity_id
_entity_poly.type
_entity_poly.pdbx_seq_one_letter_code
_entity_poly.pdbx_strand_id
1 'polypeptide(L)'
;MAEERKPDEILNAILAGSEDKSIPELLKEMPNEKLIKSFYYMESIPEVTQMRVLQDILKSAQNSEFGKKMGFAELKSVDDFRNKLPISDYSQVEAEIEKLKAGTGDILFDGATASFIATSGSTGIPKLIPESKNGQLVKGLVSQIRAILLLMLAPEVMAAGKKVLAIANPSEYGRTAGGIAIGSASGQAAKDMPTEMLKKMVLPPAMMMAKEVSNEATDYLTIRYALAEKNLVGVVCSNIAHFNILLKKMNAQAAELLADIRTGQISASITIDPSLREKLVSELVADPERAAELETILENKKTLDVAAIWPDFAVVSCWMSASAAKIVADIKKQLPQTVKFLEWGYGASEGKFNIPDKAQDPAGLPALFGYFFEFLPVGATHNQTVLVHELEKGCYYELIITSYSGLYRYNMKDIVYVTEINNQLPRLVFVCKESEKLQVQQLQLRVYEIDGAIQTISDRLNHEIRFYQVLLDQENNKLIFMLEPYSERFDSDSFRVSLEQHLAEINPSYQQLRVAQQLWPAELIVVRDGYRDSLFTRSIMPGKNVNQTKLKTIVSEYPDSSSIVDWAKEGEK
;
A
#
# COMPACT_ATOMS: atom_id res chain seq x y z
N MET A 1 -48.83 3.03 -2.61
CA MET A 1 -47.57 3.41 -3.27
C MET A 1 -46.74 4.13 -2.20
N ALA A 2 -45.68 3.52 -1.68
CA ALA A 2 -44.77 4.23 -0.83
C ALA A 2 -44.04 5.27 -1.73
N GLU A 3 -44.12 6.56 -1.38
CA GLU A 3 -43.31 7.57 -2.03
C GLU A 3 -41.83 7.13 -1.90
N GLU A 4 -41.16 6.90 -3.04
CA GLU A 4 -39.73 6.68 -3.04
C GLU A 4 -39.09 7.97 -2.54
N ARG A 5 -38.53 7.93 -1.33
CA ARG A 5 -37.79 9.06 -0.76
C ARG A 5 -36.61 9.40 -1.68
N LYS A 6 -36.41 10.70 -1.92
CA LYS A 6 -35.26 11.15 -2.73
C LYS A 6 -33.94 10.76 -2.04
N PRO A 7 -32.86 10.47 -2.80
CA PRO A 7 -31.57 10.10 -2.24
C PRO A 7 -31.04 11.07 -1.17
N ASP A 8 -31.25 12.37 -1.36
CA ASP A 8 -30.91 13.42 -0.39
C ASP A 8 -31.64 13.28 0.95
N GLU A 9 -32.92 12.91 0.92
CA GLU A 9 -33.73 12.75 2.13
C GLU A 9 -33.25 11.56 2.97
N ILE A 10 -32.86 10.48 2.32
CA ILE A 10 -32.33 9.31 3.02
C ILE A 10 -30.93 9.61 3.56
N LEU A 11 -30.06 10.26 2.77
CA LEU A 11 -28.74 10.66 3.24
C LEU A 11 -28.84 11.63 4.42
N ASN A 12 -29.74 12.61 4.34
CA ASN A 12 -30.02 13.52 5.46
C ASN A 12 -30.52 12.76 6.69
N ALA A 13 -31.35 11.71 6.53
CA ALA A 13 -31.79 10.88 7.65
C ALA A 13 -30.65 10.02 8.26
N ILE A 14 -29.71 9.55 7.44
CA ILE A 14 -28.49 8.86 7.91
C ILE A 14 -27.60 9.81 8.70
N LEU A 15 -27.46 11.05 8.24
CA LEU A 15 -26.63 12.10 8.82
C LEU A 15 -27.43 13.01 9.78
N ALA A 16 -28.73 12.72 10.02
CA ALA A 16 -29.57 13.52 10.89
C ALA A 16 -29.15 13.42 12.36
N GLY A 17 -29.18 14.55 13.04
CA GLY A 17 -29.00 14.63 14.48
C GLY A 17 -27.91 15.57 14.95
N SER A 18 -27.23 16.29 14.05
CA SER A 18 -26.32 17.34 14.51
C SER A 18 -25.97 18.32 13.39
N GLU A 19 -26.53 19.51 13.48
CA GLU A 19 -26.12 20.64 12.65
C GLU A 19 -24.66 21.07 12.93
N ASP A 20 -24.08 20.61 14.04
CA ASP A 20 -22.78 21.02 14.56
C ASP A 20 -21.67 19.98 14.40
N LYS A 21 -21.97 18.75 13.94
CA LYS A 21 -20.97 17.67 13.74
C LYS A 21 -20.63 17.47 12.27
N SER A 22 -19.35 17.22 11.98
CA SER A 22 -18.91 16.78 10.67
C SER A 22 -19.36 15.35 10.34
N ILE A 23 -19.38 15.00 9.05
CA ILE A 23 -19.70 13.64 8.60
C ILE A 23 -18.83 12.57 9.30
N PRO A 24 -17.50 12.72 9.43
CA PRO A 24 -16.67 11.76 10.15
C PRO A 24 -17.06 11.60 11.63
N GLU A 25 -17.43 12.69 12.32
CA GLU A 25 -17.86 12.62 13.72
C GLU A 25 -19.19 11.87 13.86
N LEU A 26 -20.15 12.09 12.97
CA LEU A 26 -21.43 11.39 12.95
C LEU A 26 -21.25 9.88 12.69
N LEU A 27 -20.45 9.52 11.68
CA LEU A 27 -20.21 8.12 11.33
C LEU A 27 -19.47 7.39 12.46
N LYS A 28 -18.56 8.07 13.17
CA LYS A 28 -17.80 7.46 14.28
C LYS A 28 -18.67 7.05 15.47
N GLU A 29 -19.79 7.73 15.69
CA GLU A 29 -20.74 7.43 16.75
C GLU A 29 -21.68 6.27 16.41
N MET A 30 -21.68 5.81 15.16
CA MET A 30 -22.60 4.74 14.72
C MET A 30 -22.12 3.36 15.19
N PRO A 31 -23.03 2.47 15.61
CA PRO A 31 -22.73 1.05 15.76
C PRO A 31 -22.26 0.45 14.41
N ASN A 32 -21.39 -0.57 14.47
CA ASN A 32 -20.78 -1.18 13.28
C ASN A 32 -21.79 -1.58 12.20
N GLU A 33 -22.93 -2.17 12.57
CA GLU A 33 -23.96 -2.55 11.61
C GLU A 33 -24.54 -1.35 10.86
N LYS A 34 -24.83 -0.26 11.59
CA LYS A 34 -25.34 0.97 10.98
C LYS A 34 -24.27 1.63 10.13
N LEU A 35 -23.02 1.65 10.59
CA LEU A 35 -21.88 2.21 9.86
C LEU A 35 -21.71 1.52 8.49
N ILE A 36 -21.73 0.18 8.44
CA ILE A 36 -21.59 -0.57 7.18
C ILE A 36 -22.78 -0.30 6.24
N LYS A 37 -24.00 -0.28 6.75
CA LYS A 37 -25.18 0.06 5.94
C LYS A 37 -25.10 1.49 5.38
N SER A 38 -24.68 2.44 6.21
CA SER A 38 -24.50 3.83 5.80
C SER A 38 -23.39 3.96 4.76
N PHE A 39 -22.27 3.25 4.94
CA PHE A 39 -21.18 3.20 3.96
C PHE A 39 -21.71 2.75 2.59
N TYR A 40 -22.32 1.57 2.48
CA TYR A 40 -22.81 1.08 1.19
C TYR A 40 -23.91 1.97 0.60
N TYR A 41 -24.74 2.61 1.43
CA TYR A 41 -25.71 3.57 0.93
C TYR A 41 -25.04 4.81 0.32
N MET A 42 -24.07 5.41 1.02
CA MET A 42 -23.32 6.56 0.52
C MET A 42 -22.57 6.24 -0.78
N GLU A 43 -22.01 5.03 -0.89
CA GLU A 43 -21.39 4.55 -2.12
C GLU A 43 -22.39 4.38 -3.28
N SER A 44 -23.65 4.02 -2.99
CA SER A 44 -24.68 3.82 -4.02
C SER A 44 -25.22 5.11 -4.64
N ILE A 45 -24.90 6.29 -4.05
CA ILE A 45 -25.33 7.62 -4.52
C ILE A 45 -24.10 8.56 -4.62
N PRO A 46 -23.12 8.24 -5.47
CA PRO A 46 -21.81 8.86 -5.42
C PRO A 46 -21.83 10.37 -5.66
N GLU A 47 -22.64 10.88 -6.58
CA GLU A 47 -22.75 12.30 -6.88
C GLU A 47 -23.23 13.09 -5.65
N VAL A 48 -24.33 12.64 -5.04
CA VAL A 48 -24.94 13.29 -3.87
C VAL A 48 -23.98 13.23 -2.68
N THR A 49 -23.37 12.07 -2.44
CA THR A 49 -22.40 11.88 -1.35
C THR A 49 -21.21 12.81 -1.51
N GLN A 50 -20.65 12.88 -2.72
CA GLN A 50 -19.45 13.70 -2.97
C GLN A 50 -19.74 15.21 -2.83
N MET A 51 -20.91 15.68 -3.28
CA MET A 51 -21.32 17.06 -3.06
C MET A 51 -21.43 17.37 -1.56
N ARG A 52 -22.07 16.48 -0.81
CA ARG A 52 -22.24 16.67 0.64
C ARG A 52 -20.91 16.66 1.38
N VAL A 53 -19.99 15.76 1.01
CA VAL A 53 -18.66 15.68 1.61
C VAL A 53 -17.83 16.92 1.28
N LEU A 54 -17.87 17.43 0.04
CA LEU A 54 -17.20 18.68 -0.31
C LEU A 54 -17.69 19.84 0.56
N GLN A 55 -19.01 20.01 0.68
CA GLN A 55 -19.60 21.08 1.52
C GLN A 55 -19.18 20.94 2.99
N ASP A 56 -19.14 19.73 3.52
CA ASP A 56 -18.74 19.46 4.91
C ASP A 56 -17.25 19.78 5.14
N ILE A 57 -16.38 19.39 4.19
CA ILE A 57 -14.95 19.75 4.24
C ILE A 57 -14.76 21.27 4.21
N LEU A 58 -15.43 21.97 3.29
CA LEU A 58 -15.33 23.44 3.19
C LEU A 58 -15.85 24.12 4.45
N LYS A 59 -16.98 23.64 5.01
CA LYS A 59 -17.54 24.13 6.28
C LYS A 59 -16.56 23.95 7.45
N SER A 60 -15.89 22.80 7.53
CA SER A 60 -14.93 22.47 8.60
C SER A 60 -13.62 23.27 8.55
N ALA A 61 -13.42 24.06 7.49
CA ALA A 61 -12.23 24.86 7.29
C ALA A 61 -12.52 26.35 6.97
N GLN A 62 -13.79 26.77 7.00
CA GLN A 62 -14.20 28.11 6.55
C GLN A 62 -13.63 29.24 7.41
N ASN A 63 -13.26 28.97 8.67
CA ASN A 63 -12.71 29.97 9.59
C ASN A 63 -11.18 29.98 9.59
N SER A 64 -10.52 29.04 8.93
CA SER A 64 -9.07 28.99 8.78
C SER A 64 -8.54 30.18 7.95
N GLU A 65 -7.22 30.44 8.04
CA GLU A 65 -6.55 31.45 7.21
C GLU A 65 -6.80 31.17 5.71
N PHE A 66 -6.60 29.93 5.30
CA PHE A 66 -6.80 29.49 3.92
C PHE A 66 -8.26 29.55 3.49
N GLY A 67 -9.19 29.07 4.32
CA GLY A 67 -10.62 29.06 4.02
C GLY A 67 -11.20 30.48 3.85
N LYS A 68 -10.81 31.43 4.71
CA LYS A 68 -11.16 32.84 4.57
C LYS A 68 -10.59 33.47 3.30
N LYS A 69 -9.30 33.20 3.01
CA LYS A 69 -8.63 33.69 1.79
C LYS A 69 -9.32 33.20 0.53
N MET A 70 -9.77 31.95 0.52
CA MET A 70 -10.43 31.33 -0.63
C MET A 70 -11.95 31.52 -0.65
N GLY A 71 -12.57 32.06 0.41
CA GLY A 71 -14.00 32.30 0.49
C GLY A 71 -14.84 31.03 0.59
N PHE A 72 -14.41 30.03 1.38
CA PHE A 72 -15.06 28.71 1.46
C PHE A 72 -16.54 28.78 1.84
N ALA A 73 -16.95 29.74 2.65
CA ALA A 73 -18.36 29.94 3.03
C ALA A 73 -19.27 30.28 1.84
N GLU A 74 -18.70 30.78 0.74
CA GLU A 74 -19.43 31.24 -0.44
C GLU A 74 -19.52 30.17 -1.54
N LEU A 75 -18.67 29.14 -1.50
CA LEU A 75 -18.62 28.08 -2.51
C LEU A 75 -19.78 27.10 -2.31
N LYS A 76 -20.71 27.03 -3.27
CA LYS A 76 -21.92 26.22 -3.17
C LYS A 76 -21.98 25.03 -4.14
N SER A 77 -21.16 25.05 -5.18
CA SER A 77 -21.11 24.03 -6.22
C SER A 77 -19.68 23.54 -6.46
N VAL A 78 -19.56 22.39 -7.14
CA VAL A 78 -18.26 21.88 -7.60
C VAL A 78 -17.61 22.84 -8.58
N ASP A 79 -18.40 23.51 -9.43
CA ASP A 79 -17.88 24.48 -10.39
C ASP A 79 -17.35 25.73 -9.67
N ASP A 80 -18.04 26.25 -8.66
CA ASP A 80 -17.50 27.35 -7.83
C ASP A 80 -16.16 26.97 -7.23
N PHE A 81 -16.07 25.74 -6.69
CA PHE A 81 -14.86 25.22 -6.07
C PHE A 81 -13.72 25.07 -7.09
N ARG A 82 -13.99 24.47 -8.25
CA ARG A 82 -13.01 24.29 -9.33
C ARG A 82 -12.50 25.61 -9.91
N ASN A 83 -13.41 26.56 -10.09
CA ASN A 83 -13.08 27.90 -10.60
C ASN A 83 -12.24 28.71 -9.62
N LYS A 84 -12.44 28.50 -8.33
CA LYS A 84 -11.75 29.25 -7.27
C LYS A 84 -10.38 28.66 -6.92
N LEU A 85 -10.25 27.34 -6.90
CA LEU A 85 -9.04 26.64 -6.48
C LEU A 85 -8.41 25.91 -7.67
N PRO A 86 -7.14 26.21 -8.02
CA PRO A 86 -6.40 25.39 -8.98
C PRO A 86 -6.06 24.02 -8.39
N ILE A 87 -5.74 23.07 -9.24
CA ILE A 87 -5.11 21.81 -8.82
C ILE A 87 -3.75 22.16 -8.20
N SER A 88 -3.46 21.60 -7.05
CA SER A 88 -2.27 21.91 -6.25
C SER A 88 -1.39 20.66 -6.03
N ASP A 89 -0.16 20.88 -5.60
CA ASP A 89 0.73 19.86 -5.10
C ASP A 89 1.44 20.34 -3.82
N TYR A 90 2.35 19.52 -3.28
CA TYR A 90 3.02 19.83 -2.01
C TYR A 90 3.76 21.18 -2.01
N SER A 91 4.40 21.55 -3.12
CA SER A 91 5.18 22.79 -3.21
C SER A 91 4.33 24.04 -3.03
N GLN A 92 3.04 23.96 -3.38
CA GLN A 92 2.10 25.08 -3.29
C GLN A 92 1.47 25.24 -1.90
N VAL A 93 1.54 24.21 -1.05
CA VAL A 93 1.00 24.22 0.33
C VAL A 93 2.11 24.15 1.39
N GLU A 94 3.36 24.08 0.97
CA GLU A 94 4.52 23.91 1.85
C GLU A 94 4.67 25.03 2.86
N ALA A 95 4.43 26.28 2.45
CA ALA A 95 4.51 27.44 3.33
C ALA A 95 3.49 27.40 4.48
N GLU A 96 2.26 26.96 4.20
CA GLU A 96 1.22 26.74 5.19
C GLU A 96 1.55 25.56 6.11
N ILE A 97 2.10 24.49 5.56
CA ILE A 97 2.55 23.31 6.33
C ILE A 97 3.67 23.69 7.30
N GLU A 98 4.61 24.55 6.92
CA GLU A 98 5.67 25.04 7.82
C GLU A 98 5.09 25.81 9.03
N LYS A 99 4.05 26.64 8.83
CA LYS A 99 3.34 27.30 9.95
C LYS A 99 2.69 26.26 10.88
N LEU A 100 2.04 25.22 10.31
CA LEU A 100 1.46 24.12 11.09
C LEU A 100 2.53 23.36 11.88
N LYS A 101 3.70 23.11 11.31
CA LYS A 101 4.84 22.45 11.99
C LYS A 101 5.38 23.24 13.17
N ALA A 102 5.28 24.57 13.09
CA ALA A 102 5.62 25.47 14.21
C ALA A 102 4.56 25.47 15.33
N GLY A 103 3.42 24.81 15.13
CA GLY A 103 2.32 24.72 16.11
C GLY A 103 1.23 25.77 15.93
N THR A 104 1.24 26.56 14.83
CA THR A 104 0.18 27.52 14.53
C THR A 104 -1.09 26.77 14.10
N GLY A 105 -2.21 27.00 14.75
CA GLY A 105 -3.53 26.48 14.38
C GLY A 105 -4.22 27.34 13.33
N ASP A 106 -5.39 26.89 12.87
CA ASP A 106 -6.30 27.62 11.97
C ASP A 106 -5.67 28.07 10.63
N ILE A 107 -4.70 27.32 10.10
CA ILE A 107 -4.02 27.66 8.84
C ILE A 107 -4.74 27.04 7.64
N LEU A 108 -4.69 25.71 7.47
CA LEU A 108 -5.33 24.99 6.36
C LEU A 108 -6.73 24.46 6.71
N PHE A 109 -7.01 24.29 7.98
CA PHE A 109 -8.28 23.81 8.54
C PHE A 109 -8.51 24.47 9.89
N ASP A 110 -9.74 24.45 10.39
CA ASP A 110 -10.08 25.03 11.69
C ASP A 110 -9.49 24.14 12.81
N GLY A 111 -8.82 24.78 13.77
CA GLY A 111 -8.22 24.12 14.92
C GLY A 111 -6.73 23.76 14.78
N ALA A 112 -6.24 22.99 15.74
CA ALA A 112 -4.85 22.59 15.83
C ALA A 112 -4.53 21.34 14.98
N THR A 113 -3.28 21.24 14.52
CA THR A 113 -2.76 20.01 13.89
C THR A 113 -2.64 18.90 14.92
N ALA A 114 -3.30 17.77 14.66
CA ALA A 114 -3.30 16.62 15.55
C ALA A 114 -1.99 15.81 15.47
N SER A 115 -1.47 15.61 14.27
CA SER A 115 -0.19 14.94 14.00
C SER A 115 0.33 15.25 12.60
N PHE A 116 1.54 14.79 12.32
CA PHE A 116 2.09 14.74 10.96
C PHE A 116 2.39 13.30 10.56
N ILE A 117 2.15 12.96 9.30
CA ILE A 117 2.57 11.69 8.71
C ILE A 117 3.73 11.94 7.76
N ALA A 118 4.86 11.26 8.02
CA ALA A 118 6.02 11.32 7.14
C ALA A 118 5.79 10.47 5.89
N THR A 119 6.10 11.03 4.70
CA THR A 119 6.12 10.25 3.47
C THR A 119 7.40 9.42 3.37
N SER A 120 7.35 8.31 2.63
CA SER A 120 8.54 7.45 2.40
C SER A 120 9.60 8.09 1.48
N GLY A 121 9.38 9.32 1.02
CA GLY A 121 10.25 10.21 0.23
C GLY A 121 11.20 9.52 -0.76
N SER A 122 10.91 9.60 -2.05
CA SER A 122 11.83 9.18 -3.13
C SER A 122 13.01 10.16 -3.32
N THR A 123 12.94 11.38 -2.76
CA THR A 123 13.88 12.50 -2.95
C THR A 123 14.78 12.79 -1.75
N GLY A 124 14.81 11.93 -0.72
CA GLY A 124 15.74 12.02 0.41
C GLY A 124 15.18 12.72 1.66
N ILE A 125 14.45 13.83 1.55
CA ILE A 125 13.81 14.51 2.70
C ILE A 125 12.34 14.12 2.74
N PRO A 126 11.86 13.45 3.82
CA PRO A 126 10.45 13.09 3.94
C PRO A 126 9.57 14.34 3.99
N LYS A 127 8.54 14.40 3.14
CA LYS A 127 7.48 15.40 3.27
C LYS A 127 6.63 15.05 4.49
N LEU A 128 6.17 16.07 5.20
CA LEU A 128 5.26 15.93 6.33
C LEU A 128 3.85 16.35 5.93
N ILE A 129 2.93 15.43 5.97
CA ILE A 129 1.52 15.67 5.66
C ILE A 129 0.78 15.95 6.97
N PRO A 130 0.11 17.11 7.12
CA PRO A 130 -0.61 17.45 8.33
C PRO A 130 -1.87 16.60 8.46
N GLU A 131 -2.29 16.36 9.70
CA GLU A 131 -3.55 15.72 10.03
C GLU A 131 -4.38 16.59 10.96
N SER A 132 -5.59 16.92 10.55
CA SER A 132 -6.60 17.48 11.44
C SER A 132 -7.27 16.39 12.28
N LYS A 133 -8.04 16.76 13.30
CA LYS A 133 -8.89 15.81 14.06
C LYS A 133 -9.85 15.04 13.14
N ASN A 134 -10.53 15.73 12.21
CA ASN A 134 -11.45 15.10 11.27
C ASN A 134 -10.73 14.19 10.26
N GLY A 135 -9.53 14.59 9.81
CA GLY A 135 -8.69 13.74 8.96
C GLY A 135 -8.29 12.42 9.63
N GLN A 136 -7.94 12.47 10.93
CA GLN A 136 -7.68 11.26 11.71
C GLN A 136 -8.94 10.40 11.88
N LEU A 137 -10.11 11.01 12.12
CA LEU A 137 -11.38 10.28 12.18
C LEU A 137 -11.70 9.57 10.87
N VAL A 138 -11.52 10.22 9.72
CA VAL A 138 -11.69 9.59 8.39
C VAL A 138 -10.80 8.37 8.24
N LYS A 139 -9.48 8.51 8.50
CA LYS A 139 -8.53 7.39 8.40
C LYS A 139 -8.88 6.25 9.35
N GLY A 140 -9.36 6.58 10.55
CA GLY A 140 -9.86 5.62 11.54
C GLY A 140 -11.12 4.89 11.07
N LEU A 141 -12.10 5.60 10.50
CA LEU A 141 -13.32 5.02 9.95
C LEU A 141 -13.04 4.09 8.76
N VAL A 142 -12.19 4.51 7.82
CA VAL A 142 -11.77 3.64 6.71
C VAL A 142 -11.13 2.36 7.24
N SER A 143 -10.25 2.46 8.25
CA SER A 143 -9.64 1.28 8.87
C SER A 143 -10.66 0.39 9.57
N GLN A 144 -11.63 0.99 10.27
CA GLN A 144 -12.71 0.27 10.95
C GLN A 144 -13.60 -0.49 9.95
N ILE A 145 -14.03 0.15 8.86
CA ILE A 145 -14.82 -0.48 7.82
C ILE A 145 -14.03 -1.61 7.14
N ARG A 146 -12.77 -1.36 6.77
CA ARG A 146 -11.88 -2.41 6.21
C ARG A 146 -11.76 -3.60 7.15
N ALA A 147 -11.56 -3.39 8.46
CA ALA A 147 -11.46 -4.46 9.45
C ALA A 147 -12.76 -5.27 9.55
N ILE A 148 -13.91 -4.62 9.54
CA ILE A 148 -15.21 -5.31 9.56
C ILE A 148 -15.37 -6.17 8.31
N LEU A 149 -15.09 -5.62 7.12
CA LEU A 149 -15.22 -6.35 5.86
C LEU A 149 -14.20 -7.49 5.77
N LEU A 150 -12.96 -7.28 6.25
CA LEU A 150 -11.97 -8.36 6.34
C LEU A 150 -12.49 -9.52 7.20
N LEU A 151 -13.09 -9.24 8.36
CA LEU A 151 -13.66 -10.27 9.21
C LEU A 151 -14.87 -10.98 8.58
N MET A 152 -15.64 -10.28 7.75
CA MET A 152 -16.72 -10.90 6.98
C MET A 152 -16.18 -11.83 5.87
N LEU A 153 -15.08 -11.47 5.24
CA LEU A 153 -14.43 -12.27 4.19
C LEU A 153 -13.60 -13.44 4.76
N ALA A 154 -13.08 -13.30 5.98
CA ALA A 154 -12.24 -14.27 6.66
C ALA A 154 -12.65 -14.48 8.13
N PRO A 155 -13.85 -15.03 8.38
CA PRO A 155 -14.37 -15.23 9.74
C PRO A 155 -13.50 -16.18 10.57
N GLU A 156 -12.71 -17.04 9.96
CA GLU A 156 -11.74 -17.93 10.59
C GLU A 156 -10.73 -17.19 11.48
N VAL A 157 -10.43 -15.93 11.20
CA VAL A 157 -9.56 -15.07 12.03
C VAL A 157 -10.14 -14.89 13.44
N MET A 158 -11.46 -14.84 13.56
CA MET A 158 -12.14 -14.65 14.85
C MET A 158 -12.41 -15.94 15.60
N ALA A 159 -12.15 -17.09 15.02
CA ALA A 159 -12.37 -18.38 15.68
C ALA A 159 -11.64 -18.47 17.03
N ALA A 160 -12.21 -19.22 17.97
CA ALA A 160 -11.66 -19.37 19.30
C ALA A 160 -10.23 -19.95 19.27
N GLY A 161 -9.33 -19.38 20.06
CA GLY A 161 -7.94 -19.83 20.14
C GLY A 161 -7.05 -19.45 18.96
N LYS A 162 -7.60 -18.97 17.83
CA LYS A 162 -6.81 -18.58 16.65
C LYS A 162 -6.07 -17.27 16.86
N LYS A 163 -4.88 -17.19 16.24
CA LYS A 163 -3.98 -16.04 16.32
C LYS A 163 -3.60 -15.56 14.89
N VAL A 164 -3.20 -14.30 14.82
CA VAL A 164 -2.74 -13.65 13.58
C VAL A 164 -1.38 -13.01 13.80
N LEU A 165 -0.45 -13.21 12.89
CA LEU A 165 0.83 -12.51 12.88
C LEU A 165 0.62 -11.11 12.26
N ALA A 166 0.89 -10.06 13.03
CA ALA A 166 0.87 -8.69 12.52
C ALA A 166 2.30 -8.17 12.34
N ILE A 167 2.64 -7.77 11.12
CA ILE A 167 3.93 -7.16 10.78
C ILE A 167 3.68 -5.67 10.57
N ALA A 168 3.94 -4.86 11.60
CA ALA A 168 3.62 -3.43 11.64
C ALA A 168 4.87 -2.57 11.84
N ASN A 169 4.75 -1.28 11.51
CA ASN A 169 5.78 -0.27 11.72
C ASN A 169 5.57 0.46 13.07
N PRO A 170 6.61 1.08 13.64
CA PRO A 170 6.48 1.98 14.77
C PRO A 170 5.46 3.11 14.51
N SER A 171 4.74 3.51 15.55
CA SER A 171 3.68 4.53 15.44
C SER A 171 4.19 5.96 15.49
N GLU A 172 5.35 6.20 16.08
CA GLU A 172 5.94 7.54 16.24
C GLU A 172 7.44 7.49 15.96
N TYR A 173 7.92 8.42 15.12
CA TYR A 173 9.33 8.57 14.76
C TYR A 173 9.98 9.81 15.38
N GLY A 174 9.19 10.79 15.83
CA GLY A 174 9.71 12.05 16.38
C GLY A 174 8.64 13.12 16.53
N ARG A 175 9.09 14.36 16.72
CA ARG A 175 8.23 15.53 16.88
C ARG A 175 8.73 16.70 16.03
N THR A 176 7.80 17.57 15.62
CA THR A 176 8.13 18.86 14.97
C THR A 176 8.72 19.84 15.97
N ALA A 177 9.24 20.99 15.50
CA ALA A 177 9.68 22.10 16.36
C ALA A 177 8.56 22.61 17.27
N GLY A 178 7.30 22.55 16.83
CA GLY A 178 6.11 22.88 17.63
C GLY A 178 5.66 21.78 18.59
N GLY A 179 6.43 20.68 18.74
CA GLY A 179 6.11 19.56 19.64
C GLY A 179 5.07 18.58 19.13
N ILE A 180 4.59 18.71 17.89
CA ILE A 180 3.55 17.87 17.30
C ILE A 180 4.17 16.53 16.86
N ALA A 181 3.51 15.41 17.16
CA ALA A 181 3.99 14.07 16.85
C ALA A 181 4.11 13.84 15.33
N ILE A 182 5.19 13.16 14.93
CA ILE A 182 5.42 12.68 13.56
C ILE A 182 5.37 11.16 13.60
N GLY A 183 4.51 10.54 12.77
CA GLY A 183 4.33 9.09 12.74
C GLY A 183 4.24 8.51 11.33
N SER A 184 3.91 7.22 11.26
CA SER A 184 3.54 6.52 10.04
C SER A 184 2.04 6.22 9.99
N ALA A 185 1.49 6.15 8.78
CA ALA A 185 0.08 5.80 8.59
C ALA A 185 -0.25 4.39 9.11
N SER A 186 0.67 3.41 8.99
CA SER A 186 0.48 2.05 9.49
C SER A 186 0.65 1.94 11.01
N GLY A 187 1.59 2.70 11.59
CA GLY A 187 1.80 2.72 13.04
C GLY A 187 0.64 3.36 13.79
N GLN A 188 0.03 4.41 13.24
CA GLN A 188 -1.15 5.03 13.83
C GLN A 188 -2.33 4.05 13.85
N ALA A 189 -2.54 3.27 12.78
CA ALA A 189 -3.58 2.24 12.73
C ALA A 189 -3.42 1.16 13.81
N ALA A 190 -2.18 0.83 14.21
CA ALA A 190 -1.91 -0.14 15.27
C ALA A 190 -2.26 0.40 16.67
N LYS A 191 -2.09 1.71 16.92
CA LYS A 191 -2.49 2.35 18.20
C LYS A 191 -4.00 2.30 18.43
N ASP A 192 -4.77 2.42 17.36
CA ASP A 192 -6.23 2.50 17.41
C ASP A 192 -6.89 1.10 17.41
N MET A 193 -6.07 0.03 17.46
CA MET A 193 -6.58 -1.33 17.40
C MET A 193 -7.35 -1.71 18.68
N PRO A 194 -8.56 -2.26 18.58
CA PRO A 194 -9.32 -2.73 19.74
C PRO A 194 -8.56 -3.78 20.55
N THR A 195 -8.71 -3.75 21.88
CA THR A 195 -8.04 -4.70 22.79
C THR A 195 -8.30 -6.17 22.44
N GLU A 196 -9.50 -6.51 21.97
CA GLU A 196 -9.83 -7.87 21.55
C GLU A 196 -9.05 -8.32 20.31
N MET A 197 -8.72 -7.38 19.39
CA MET A 197 -7.86 -7.67 18.25
C MET A 197 -6.39 -7.80 18.69
N LEU A 198 -5.92 -6.97 19.64
CA LEU A 198 -4.57 -7.10 20.20
C LEU A 198 -4.35 -8.46 20.84
N LYS A 199 -5.35 -9.02 21.52
CA LYS A 199 -5.28 -10.38 22.11
C LYS A 199 -5.15 -11.48 21.03
N LYS A 200 -5.52 -11.21 19.81
CA LYS A 200 -5.35 -12.12 18.66
C LYS A 200 -3.97 -12.04 18.02
N MET A 201 -3.16 -11.05 18.36
CA MET A 201 -1.82 -10.90 17.79
C MET A 201 -0.82 -11.87 18.43
N VAL A 202 0.09 -12.39 17.61
CA VAL A 202 1.16 -13.30 18.05
C VAL A 202 2.26 -12.55 18.78
N LEU A 203 2.61 -11.33 18.30
CA LEU A 203 3.70 -10.57 18.90
C LEU A 203 3.29 -9.95 20.24
N PRO A 204 4.14 -10.05 21.27
CA PRO A 204 3.86 -9.42 22.56
C PRO A 204 3.89 -7.88 22.44
N PRO A 205 3.11 -7.17 23.28
CA PRO A 205 3.07 -5.71 23.27
C PRO A 205 4.45 -5.06 23.45
N ALA A 206 5.32 -5.66 24.26
CA ALA A 206 6.68 -5.17 24.47
C ALA A 206 7.50 -5.10 23.18
N MET A 207 7.35 -6.10 22.31
CA MET A 207 8.01 -6.15 21.00
C MET A 207 7.41 -5.12 20.04
N MET A 208 6.09 -4.97 20.04
CA MET A 208 5.39 -4.01 19.18
C MET A 208 5.71 -2.55 19.53
N MET A 209 6.07 -2.27 20.79
CA MET A 209 6.38 -0.93 21.29
C MET A 209 7.87 -0.62 21.37
N ALA A 210 8.74 -1.59 21.06
CA ALA A 210 10.20 -1.39 21.11
C ALA A 210 10.64 -0.40 20.02
N LYS A 211 11.36 0.65 20.43
CA LYS A 211 11.76 1.75 19.52
C LYS A 211 13.09 1.52 18.82
N GLU A 212 14.00 0.76 19.44
CA GLU A 212 15.39 0.62 19.00
C GLU A 212 15.79 -0.87 18.90
N VAL A 213 15.12 -1.59 18.00
CA VAL A 213 15.48 -2.97 17.67
C VAL A 213 15.93 -3.01 16.23
N SER A 214 17.08 -3.65 15.97
CA SER A 214 17.55 -3.82 14.58
C SER A 214 16.53 -4.61 13.74
N ASN A 215 16.53 -4.41 12.42
CA ASN A 215 15.68 -5.19 11.52
C ASN A 215 15.95 -6.70 11.65
N GLU A 216 17.21 -7.09 11.86
CA GLU A 216 17.61 -8.48 12.04
C GLU A 216 16.99 -9.10 13.30
N ALA A 217 17.11 -8.43 14.43
CA ALA A 217 16.53 -8.87 15.69
C ALA A 217 14.99 -8.88 15.65
N THR A 218 14.39 -7.88 15.01
CA THR A 218 12.93 -7.81 14.80
C THR A 218 12.44 -9.01 13.99
N ASP A 219 13.11 -9.33 12.89
CA ASP A 219 12.76 -10.46 12.03
C ASP A 219 12.89 -11.78 12.79
N TYR A 220 14.02 -11.99 13.48
CA TYR A 220 14.27 -13.20 14.27
C TYR A 220 13.19 -13.42 15.33
N LEU A 221 12.90 -12.39 16.13
CA LEU A 221 11.88 -12.46 17.17
C LEU A 221 10.48 -12.69 16.58
N THR A 222 10.16 -12.02 15.48
CA THR A 222 8.89 -12.22 14.78
C THR A 222 8.71 -13.69 14.36
N ILE A 223 9.73 -14.29 13.75
CA ILE A 223 9.71 -15.70 13.33
C ILE A 223 9.63 -16.62 14.55
N ARG A 224 10.44 -16.37 15.60
CA ARG A 224 10.46 -17.17 16.82
C ARG A 224 9.10 -17.24 17.50
N TYR A 225 8.42 -16.08 17.65
CA TYR A 225 7.07 -16.04 18.22
C TYR A 225 6.03 -16.70 17.32
N ALA A 226 6.12 -16.50 15.98
CA ALA A 226 5.23 -17.14 15.04
C ALA A 226 5.35 -18.66 15.07
N LEU A 227 6.57 -19.21 15.07
CA LEU A 227 6.81 -20.66 15.12
C LEU A 227 6.33 -21.31 16.43
N ALA A 228 6.44 -20.59 17.55
CA ALA A 228 5.94 -21.08 18.84
C ALA A 228 4.39 -21.14 18.89
N GLU A 229 3.69 -20.35 18.08
CA GLU A 229 2.23 -20.33 18.02
C GLU A 229 1.71 -21.42 17.05
N LYS A 230 1.00 -22.42 17.59
CA LYS A 230 0.40 -23.51 16.80
C LYS A 230 -0.85 -23.08 16.03
N ASN A 231 -1.58 -22.13 16.60
CA ASN A 231 -2.90 -21.73 16.12
C ASN A 231 -2.86 -20.49 15.23
N LEU A 232 -1.74 -20.25 14.55
CA LEU A 232 -1.63 -19.16 13.61
C LEU A 232 -2.52 -19.42 12.40
N VAL A 233 -3.48 -18.52 12.15
CA VAL A 233 -4.46 -18.63 11.06
C VAL A 233 -4.17 -17.68 9.90
N GLY A 234 -3.24 -16.74 10.08
CA GLY A 234 -2.92 -15.81 9.01
C GLY A 234 -1.90 -14.75 9.39
N VAL A 235 -1.56 -13.95 8.41
CA VAL A 235 -0.66 -12.81 8.53
C VAL A 235 -1.30 -11.54 8.01
N VAL A 236 -1.05 -10.43 8.71
CA VAL A 236 -1.39 -9.07 8.27
C VAL A 236 -0.09 -8.28 8.15
N CYS A 237 0.22 -7.81 6.94
CA CYS A 237 1.42 -7.03 6.67
C CYS A 237 1.17 -5.99 5.58
N SER A 238 1.72 -4.80 5.69
CA SER A 238 1.62 -3.81 4.63
C SER A 238 2.44 -4.21 3.39
N ASN A 239 3.64 -4.75 3.61
CA ASN A 239 4.55 -5.14 2.54
C ASN A 239 4.77 -6.65 2.52
N ILE A 240 4.18 -7.32 1.54
CA ILE A 240 4.28 -8.79 1.37
C ILE A 240 5.73 -9.26 1.12
N ALA A 241 6.60 -8.39 0.59
CA ALA A 241 8.02 -8.71 0.42
C ALA A 241 8.71 -9.00 1.76
N HIS A 242 8.31 -8.30 2.83
CA HIS A 242 8.84 -8.58 4.16
C HIS A 242 8.42 -9.97 4.65
N PHE A 243 7.17 -10.36 4.43
CA PHE A 243 6.72 -11.70 4.78
C PHE A 243 7.49 -12.78 3.99
N ASN A 244 7.77 -12.56 2.70
CA ASN A 244 8.62 -13.45 1.91
C ASN A 244 10.04 -13.60 2.50
N ILE A 245 10.62 -12.51 2.98
CA ILE A 245 11.93 -12.55 3.67
C ILE A 245 11.85 -13.36 4.96
N LEU A 246 10.81 -13.16 5.77
CA LEU A 246 10.63 -13.91 7.01
C LEU A 246 10.55 -15.43 6.75
N LEU A 247 9.82 -15.85 5.69
CA LEU A 247 9.77 -17.27 5.30
C LEU A 247 11.14 -17.83 4.92
N LYS A 248 11.97 -17.05 4.21
CA LYS A 248 13.34 -17.47 3.87
C LYS A 248 14.25 -17.53 5.10
N LYS A 249 14.22 -16.51 5.96
CA LYS A 249 14.99 -16.47 7.21
C LYS A 249 14.57 -17.59 8.17
N MET A 250 13.28 -17.91 8.24
CA MET A 250 12.75 -19.03 9.01
C MET A 250 13.46 -20.34 8.67
N ASN A 251 13.63 -20.62 7.39
CA ASN A 251 14.32 -21.83 6.95
C ASN A 251 15.85 -21.75 7.15
N ALA A 252 16.46 -20.60 6.90
CA ALA A 252 17.90 -20.42 7.05
C ALA A 252 18.37 -20.51 8.52
N GLN A 253 17.53 -20.10 9.46
CA GLN A 253 17.82 -20.05 10.91
C GLN A 253 17.08 -21.12 11.70
N ALA A 254 16.55 -22.16 11.03
CA ALA A 254 15.65 -23.13 11.64
C ALA A 254 16.26 -23.79 12.89
N ALA A 255 17.51 -24.26 12.85
CA ALA A 255 18.15 -24.95 13.97
C ALA A 255 18.21 -24.07 15.24
N GLU A 256 18.57 -22.80 15.09
CA GLU A 256 18.67 -21.84 16.19
C GLU A 256 17.29 -21.50 16.77
N LEU A 257 16.32 -21.24 15.89
CA LEU A 257 14.92 -20.97 16.26
C LEU A 257 14.29 -22.13 17.04
N LEU A 258 14.52 -23.36 16.61
CA LEU A 258 13.98 -24.56 17.26
C LEU A 258 14.63 -24.80 18.64
N ALA A 259 15.94 -24.54 18.77
CA ALA A 259 16.62 -24.59 20.08
C ALA A 259 16.06 -23.54 21.07
N ASP A 260 15.77 -22.34 20.58
CA ASP A 260 15.18 -21.26 21.38
C ASP A 260 13.75 -21.58 21.82
N ILE A 261 12.94 -22.18 20.94
CA ILE A 261 11.58 -22.62 21.30
C ILE A 261 11.65 -23.73 22.36
N ARG A 262 12.54 -24.69 22.20
CA ARG A 262 12.73 -25.80 23.14
C ARG A 262 13.06 -25.33 24.55
N THR A 263 13.87 -24.29 24.66
CA THR A 263 14.42 -23.81 25.95
C THR A 263 13.71 -22.59 26.52
N GLY A 264 12.81 -21.97 25.78
CA GLY A 264 12.16 -20.72 26.20
C GLY A 264 13.10 -19.51 26.17
N GLN A 265 14.17 -19.56 25.40
CA GLN A 265 15.20 -18.53 25.35
C GLN A 265 15.15 -17.69 24.04
N ILE A 266 16.03 -16.69 23.98
CA ILE A 266 16.37 -15.92 22.79
C ILE A 266 17.88 -16.06 22.59
N SER A 267 18.28 -16.52 21.41
CA SER A 267 19.69 -16.74 21.06
C SER A 267 20.60 -15.57 21.43
N ALA A 268 21.79 -15.90 21.93
CA ALA A 268 22.81 -14.91 22.25
C ALA A 268 23.35 -14.17 21.02
N SER A 269 23.19 -14.73 19.81
CA SER A 269 23.55 -14.08 18.54
C SER A 269 22.71 -12.83 18.26
N ILE A 270 21.49 -12.76 18.81
CA ILE A 270 20.54 -11.67 18.58
C ILE A 270 20.84 -10.50 19.51
N THR A 271 21.31 -9.40 18.97
CA THR A 271 21.62 -8.18 19.73
C THR A 271 20.36 -7.37 19.99
N ILE A 272 19.94 -7.28 21.24
CA ILE A 272 18.83 -6.44 21.73
C ILE A 272 19.20 -5.86 23.09
N ASP A 273 18.52 -4.76 23.47
CA ASP A 273 18.70 -4.15 24.78
C ASP A 273 18.52 -5.18 25.91
N PRO A 274 19.42 -5.20 26.94
CA PRO A 274 19.35 -6.20 28.01
C PRO A 274 18.02 -6.18 28.76
N SER A 275 17.44 -5.01 29.04
CA SER A 275 16.17 -4.90 29.76
C SER A 275 15.00 -5.41 28.93
N LEU A 276 15.02 -5.17 27.62
CA LEU A 276 14.04 -5.74 26.69
C LEU A 276 14.18 -7.25 26.60
N ARG A 277 15.44 -7.77 26.52
CA ARG A 277 15.71 -9.22 26.53
C ARG A 277 15.15 -9.89 27.80
N GLU A 278 15.44 -9.35 28.96
CA GLU A 278 14.94 -9.88 30.23
C GLU A 278 13.41 -9.94 30.26
N LYS A 279 12.77 -8.86 29.85
CA LYS A 279 11.31 -8.80 29.75
C LYS A 279 10.75 -9.84 28.79
N LEU A 280 11.30 -9.95 27.57
CA LEU A 280 10.82 -10.92 26.57
C LEU A 280 11.05 -12.35 27.05
N VAL A 281 12.23 -12.68 27.63
CA VAL A 281 12.52 -14.02 28.13
C VAL A 281 11.61 -14.38 29.33
N SER A 282 11.23 -13.41 30.16
CA SER A 282 10.30 -13.68 31.28
C SER A 282 8.88 -14.04 30.81
N GLU A 283 8.50 -13.67 29.61
CA GLU A 283 7.19 -13.98 28.98
C GLU A 283 7.25 -15.28 28.14
N LEU A 284 8.46 -15.77 27.79
CA LEU A 284 8.64 -16.97 26.98
C LEU A 284 8.55 -18.25 27.84
N VAL A 285 7.87 -19.23 27.25
CA VAL A 285 7.76 -20.57 27.84
C VAL A 285 8.55 -21.56 26.99
N ALA A 286 9.29 -22.46 27.64
CA ALA A 286 9.92 -23.57 26.97
C ALA A 286 8.86 -24.54 26.41
N ASP A 287 8.96 -24.85 25.14
CA ASP A 287 8.04 -25.77 24.45
C ASP A 287 8.82 -26.85 23.65
N PRO A 288 9.34 -27.88 24.35
CA PRO A 288 10.10 -28.95 23.74
C PRO A 288 9.23 -29.81 22.80
N GLU A 289 7.91 -29.91 23.05
CA GLU A 289 6.99 -30.66 22.20
C GLU A 289 6.81 -29.95 20.84
N ARG A 290 6.60 -28.62 20.87
CA ARG A 290 6.52 -27.83 19.64
C ARG A 290 7.82 -27.87 18.85
N ALA A 291 8.95 -27.77 19.51
CA ALA A 291 10.25 -27.88 18.86
C ALA A 291 10.43 -29.22 18.16
N ALA A 292 10.07 -30.34 18.82
CA ALA A 292 10.15 -31.68 18.23
C ALA A 292 9.18 -31.87 17.04
N GLU A 293 7.97 -31.30 17.12
CA GLU A 293 7.02 -31.29 15.99
C GLU A 293 7.61 -30.58 14.76
N LEU A 294 8.18 -29.38 14.96
CA LEU A 294 8.80 -28.59 13.90
C LEU A 294 10.06 -29.28 13.32
N GLU A 295 10.86 -29.93 14.14
CA GLU A 295 12.00 -30.77 13.68
C GLU A 295 11.54 -31.89 12.78
N THR A 296 10.48 -32.60 13.17
CA THR A 296 9.90 -33.66 12.35
C THR A 296 9.42 -33.14 10.98
N ILE A 297 8.82 -31.95 10.94
CA ILE A 297 8.43 -31.28 9.69
C ILE A 297 9.66 -30.97 8.84
N LEU A 298 10.69 -30.38 9.45
CA LEU A 298 11.94 -30.02 8.77
C LEU A 298 12.66 -31.24 8.21
N GLU A 299 12.73 -32.34 8.96
CA GLU A 299 13.36 -33.59 8.53
C GLU A 299 12.63 -34.22 7.33
N ASN A 300 11.30 -34.23 7.37
CA ASN A 300 10.48 -34.87 6.34
C ASN A 300 10.40 -34.03 5.05
N LYS A 301 10.24 -32.71 5.17
CA LYS A 301 10.03 -31.82 4.03
C LYS A 301 11.28 -31.06 3.59
N LYS A 302 12.38 -31.13 4.35
CA LYS A 302 13.63 -30.36 4.17
C LYS A 302 13.44 -28.84 4.30
N THR A 303 12.24 -28.40 4.58
CA THR A 303 11.85 -27.00 4.79
C THR A 303 10.77 -26.90 5.86
N LEU A 304 10.73 -25.77 6.56
CA LEU A 304 9.60 -25.40 7.38
C LEU A 304 8.48 -24.86 6.47
N ASP A 305 7.61 -25.76 6.05
CA ASP A 305 6.50 -25.48 5.13
C ASP A 305 5.30 -24.92 5.89
N VAL A 306 4.76 -23.78 5.42
CA VAL A 306 3.67 -23.04 6.10
C VAL A 306 2.45 -23.92 6.36
N ALA A 307 2.04 -24.74 5.38
CA ALA A 307 0.87 -25.61 5.52
C ALA A 307 1.09 -26.74 6.53
N ALA A 308 2.33 -27.21 6.68
CA ALA A 308 2.67 -28.24 7.66
C ALA A 308 2.79 -27.64 9.07
N ILE A 309 3.37 -26.46 9.21
CA ILE A 309 3.56 -25.76 10.49
C ILE A 309 2.22 -25.28 11.06
N TRP A 310 1.37 -24.73 10.20
CA TRP A 310 0.07 -24.14 10.55
C TRP A 310 -1.03 -24.69 9.63
N PRO A 311 -1.59 -25.88 9.92
CA PRO A 311 -2.60 -26.53 9.08
C PRO A 311 -3.85 -25.68 8.82
N ASP A 312 -4.18 -24.76 9.75
CA ASP A 312 -5.33 -23.88 9.65
C ASP A 312 -4.99 -22.49 9.05
N PHE A 313 -3.80 -22.33 8.45
CA PHE A 313 -3.40 -21.06 7.83
C PHE A 313 -4.30 -20.74 6.62
N ALA A 314 -5.08 -19.68 6.73
CA ALA A 314 -6.17 -19.37 5.82
C ALA A 314 -6.12 -17.97 5.20
N VAL A 315 -5.37 -17.02 5.78
CA VAL A 315 -5.47 -15.61 5.40
C VAL A 315 -4.11 -14.94 5.28
N VAL A 316 -3.91 -14.21 4.19
CA VAL A 316 -2.84 -13.24 4.00
C VAL A 316 -3.49 -11.90 3.68
N SER A 317 -3.37 -10.91 4.58
CA SER A 317 -3.84 -9.55 4.33
C SER A 317 -2.64 -8.63 4.09
N CYS A 318 -2.54 -8.09 2.89
CA CYS A 318 -1.40 -7.26 2.46
C CYS A 318 -1.79 -6.32 1.32
N TRP A 319 -0.90 -5.42 0.92
CA TRP A 319 -1.02 -4.76 -0.37
C TRP A 319 -0.76 -5.74 -1.51
N MET A 320 -1.69 -5.79 -2.46
CA MET A 320 -1.68 -6.75 -3.57
C MET A 320 -1.46 -6.10 -4.94
N SER A 321 -1.44 -4.77 -5.01
CA SER A 321 -1.36 -4.01 -6.25
C SER A 321 0.04 -3.47 -6.56
N ALA A 322 0.24 -2.91 -7.75
CA ALA A 322 1.50 -2.34 -8.23
C ALA A 322 2.69 -3.31 -8.09
N SER A 323 3.84 -2.86 -7.60
CA SER A 323 5.04 -3.70 -7.45
C SER A 323 4.85 -4.91 -6.50
N ALA A 324 3.85 -4.88 -5.62
CA ALA A 324 3.54 -6.01 -4.74
C ALA A 324 2.88 -7.18 -5.47
N ALA A 325 2.19 -6.95 -6.57
CA ALA A 325 1.42 -7.97 -7.29
C ALA A 325 2.27 -9.20 -7.68
N LYS A 326 3.51 -8.96 -8.14
CA LYS A 326 4.44 -10.04 -8.53
C LYS A 326 4.89 -10.89 -7.34
N ILE A 327 5.09 -10.26 -6.18
CA ILE A 327 5.48 -10.96 -4.95
C ILE A 327 4.29 -11.74 -4.39
N VAL A 328 3.09 -11.18 -4.48
CA VAL A 328 1.84 -11.89 -4.13
C VAL A 328 1.70 -13.16 -4.98
N ALA A 329 1.97 -13.10 -6.28
CA ALA A 329 1.94 -14.26 -7.17
C ALA A 329 2.93 -15.35 -6.72
N ASP A 330 4.14 -14.98 -6.31
CA ASP A 330 5.14 -15.92 -5.78
C ASP A 330 4.70 -16.58 -4.47
N ILE A 331 4.17 -15.79 -3.54
CA ILE A 331 3.70 -16.30 -2.26
C ILE A 331 2.48 -17.21 -2.45
N LYS A 332 1.57 -16.88 -3.37
CA LYS A 332 0.44 -17.77 -3.73
C LYS A 332 0.89 -19.15 -4.18
N LYS A 333 2.01 -19.24 -4.89
CA LYS A 333 2.58 -20.54 -5.33
C LYS A 333 3.15 -21.37 -4.18
N GLN A 334 3.53 -20.72 -3.07
CA GLN A 334 4.11 -21.38 -1.89
C GLN A 334 3.06 -21.75 -0.83
N LEU A 335 1.84 -21.27 -0.96
CA LEU A 335 0.76 -21.48 0.00
C LEU A 335 -0.35 -22.36 -0.58
N PRO A 336 -1.14 -23.05 0.26
CA PRO A 336 -2.32 -23.76 -0.20
C PRO A 336 -3.27 -22.84 -0.98
N GLN A 337 -3.91 -23.34 -2.03
CA GLN A 337 -4.87 -22.59 -2.84
C GLN A 337 -6.11 -22.09 -2.05
N THR A 338 -6.37 -22.69 -0.90
CA THR A 338 -7.44 -22.29 0.01
C THR A 338 -7.16 -20.99 0.76
N VAL A 339 -5.90 -20.54 0.78
CA VAL A 339 -5.51 -19.31 1.46
C VAL A 339 -6.08 -18.10 0.75
N LYS A 340 -6.83 -17.29 1.49
CA LYS A 340 -7.43 -16.04 1.00
C LYS A 340 -6.41 -14.91 1.08
N PHE A 341 -6.21 -14.24 -0.04
CA PHE A 341 -5.46 -12.98 -0.08
C PHE A 341 -6.45 -11.82 -0.03
N LEU A 342 -6.27 -10.94 0.93
CA LEU A 342 -7.14 -9.80 1.18
C LEU A 342 -6.33 -8.51 1.03
N GLU A 343 -6.77 -7.65 0.10
CA GLU A 343 -6.15 -6.34 -0.11
C GLU A 343 -6.29 -5.47 1.14
N TRP A 344 -5.21 -4.79 1.50
CA TRP A 344 -5.21 -3.88 2.64
C TRP A 344 -5.81 -2.51 2.32
N GLY A 345 -5.98 -2.24 1.03
CA GLY A 345 -6.53 -1.03 0.48
C GLY A 345 -5.49 0.02 0.13
N TYR A 346 -5.77 0.73 -0.97
CA TYR A 346 -4.96 1.84 -1.42
C TYR A 346 -4.97 2.98 -0.40
N GLY A 347 -3.77 3.43 -0.05
CA GLY A 347 -3.56 4.56 0.83
C GLY A 347 -2.13 5.10 0.74
N ALA A 348 -1.98 6.33 1.20
CA ALA A 348 -0.73 7.07 1.27
C ALA A 348 -0.65 7.81 2.61
N SER A 349 0.38 8.64 2.78
CA SER A 349 0.48 9.54 3.95
C SER A 349 -0.69 10.51 4.01
N GLU A 350 -1.18 10.93 2.86
CA GLU A 350 -2.28 11.88 2.66
C GLU A 350 -3.64 11.29 3.05
N GLY A 351 -3.85 9.99 2.87
CA GLY A 351 -5.16 9.38 3.16
C GLY A 351 -5.24 7.88 2.92
N LYS A 352 -6.44 7.32 3.19
CA LYS A 352 -6.85 5.95 2.87
C LYS A 352 -8.03 6.04 1.92
N PHE A 353 -7.82 5.70 0.64
CA PHE A 353 -8.69 6.16 -0.44
C PHE A 353 -9.71 5.15 -0.94
N ASN A 354 -9.47 3.85 -0.77
CA ASN A 354 -10.45 2.84 -1.16
C ASN A 354 -10.66 1.78 -0.06
N ILE A 355 -11.71 1.02 -0.18
CA ILE A 355 -12.13 -0.02 0.75
C ILE A 355 -12.35 -1.31 -0.05
N PRO A 356 -11.41 -2.27 0.03
CA PRO A 356 -11.58 -3.59 -0.56
C PRO A 356 -12.71 -4.37 0.12
N ASP A 357 -13.55 -5.00 -0.68
CA ASP A 357 -14.73 -5.74 -0.24
C ASP A 357 -14.84 -7.15 -0.87
N LYS A 358 -13.80 -7.56 -1.62
CA LYS A 358 -13.70 -8.88 -2.25
C LYS A 358 -12.35 -9.53 -1.92
N ALA A 359 -12.36 -10.83 -1.67
CA ALA A 359 -11.13 -11.60 -1.55
C ALA A 359 -10.47 -11.79 -2.92
N GLN A 360 -9.14 -11.92 -2.95
CA GLN A 360 -8.33 -12.14 -4.16
C GLN A 360 -8.35 -10.97 -5.18
N ASP A 361 -8.97 -9.84 -4.86
CA ASP A 361 -9.13 -8.68 -5.72
C ASP A 361 -8.38 -7.48 -5.12
N PRO A 362 -7.40 -6.88 -5.83
CA PRO A 362 -6.68 -5.70 -5.35
C PRO A 362 -7.49 -4.40 -5.45
N ALA A 363 -8.63 -4.41 -6.16
CA ALA A 363 -9.47 -3.23 -6.29
C ALA A 363 -10.42 -3.06 -5.10
N GLY A 364 -10.78 -1.82 -4.81
CA GLY A 364 -11.74 -1.49 -3.76
C GLY A 364 -12.67 -0.35 -4.14
N LEU A 365 -13.73 -0.16 -3.37
CA LEU A 365 -14.66 0.96 -3.47
C LEU A 365 -13.96 2.23 -2.97
N PRO A 366 -14.10 3.40 -3.63
CA PRO A 366 -13.56 4.64 -3.12
C PRO A 366 -14.20 5.00 -1.77
N ALA A 367 -13.45 5.60 -0.86
CA ALA A 367 -13.98 6.01 0.46
C ALA A 367 -14.72 7.37 0.35
N LEU A 368 -15.87 7.39 -0.31
CA LEU A 368 -16.60 8.60 -0.69
C LEU A 368 -16.99 9.48 0.50
N PHE A 369 -17.23 8.89 1.67
CA PHE A 369 -17.60 9.61 2.87
C PHE A 369 -16.46 10.44 3.50
N GLY A 370 -15.21 10.20 3.09
CA GLY A 370 -14.03 10.76 3.76
C GLY A 370 -13.26 11.77 2.94
N TYR A 371 -13.46 11.80 1.64
CA TYR A 371 -12.73 12.64 0.70
C TYR A 371 -13.66 13.10 -0.43
N PHE A 372 -13.43 14.30 -0.94
CA PHE A 372 -13.96 14.68 -2.22
C PHE A 372 -12.91 14.32 -3.28
N PHE A 373 -13.31 13.50 -4.25
CA PHE A 373 -12.45 12.97 -5.29
C PHE A 373 -12.68 13.64 -6.63
N GLU A 374 -11.59 13.99 -7.29
CA GLU A 374 -11.54 14.35 -8.69
C GLU A 374 -10.51 13.46 -9.39
N PHE A 375 -10.71 13.22 -10.66
CA PHE A 375 -9.89 12.32 -11.45
C PHE A 375 -9.47 13.03 -12.75
N LEU A 376 -8.15 13.10 -12.98
CA LEU A 376 -7.61 13.67 -14.21
C LEU A 376 -7.30 12.52 -15.17
N PRO A 377 -7.96 12.41 -16.34
CA PRO A 377 -7.65 11.36 -17.31
C PRO A 377 -6.18 11.41 -17.71
N VAL A 378 -5.52 10.25 -17.73
CA VAL A 378 -4.09 10.20 -18.08
C VAL A 378 -3.90 10.65 -19.52
N GLY A 379 -3.02 11.64 -19.72
CA GLY A 379 -2.76 12.25 -21.02
C GLY A 379 -3.69 13.43 -21.38
N ALA A 380 -4.65 13.79 -20.52
CA ALA A 380 -5.48 14.98 -20.74
C ALA A 380 -4.65 16.27 -20.63
N THR A 381 -4.99 17.24 -21.47
CA THR A 381 -4.46 18.59 -21.36
C THR A 381 -5.25 19.37 -20.31
N HIS A 382 -4.59 19.70 -19.22
CA HIS A 382 -4.95 20.67 -18.17
C HIS A 382 -6.40 20.77 -17.66
N ASN A 383 -6.59 20.56 -16.37
CA ASN A 383 -7.74 20.93 -15.54
C ASN A 383 -9.10 20.27 -15.86
N GLN A 384 -9.18 19.38 -16.82
CA GLN A 384 -10.40 18.64 -17.14
C GLN A 384 -10.53 17.42 -16.23
N THR A 385 -10.77 17.66 -14.95
CA THR A 385 -11.08 16.59 -14.02
C THR A 385 -12.52 16.13 -14.19
N VAL A 386 -12.72 14.81 -14.03
CA VAL A 386 -14.05 14.19 -13.95
C VAL A 386 -14.34 13.79 -12.49
N LEU A 387 -15.61 13.61 -12.16
CA LEU A 387 -16.05 13.14 -10.85
C LEU A 387 -16.18 11.62 -10.84
N VAL A 388 -16.35 11.04 -9.66
CA VAL A 388 -16.36 9.60 -9.45
C VAL A 388 -17.45 8.87 -10.27
N HIS A 389 -18.61 9.48 -10.47
CA HIS A 389 -19.72 8.91 -11.27
C HIS A 389 -19.55 9.06 -12.78
N GLU A 390 -18.54 9.83 -13.21
CA GLU A 390 -18.19 10.06 -14.62
C GLU A 390 -17.01 9.16 -15.08
N LEU A 391 -16.48 8.32 -14.18
CA LEU A 391 -15.37 7.43 -14.51
C LEU A 391 -15.79 6.34 -15.49
N GLU A 392 -14.85 5.94 -16.34
CA GLU A 392 -15.05 4.89 -17.35
C GLU A 392 -14.22 3.64 -17.00
N LYS A 393 -14.85 2.46 -17.12
CA LYS A 393 -14.16 1.18 -16.95
C LYS A 393 -13.03 1.02 -17.96
N GLY A 394 -11.88 0.53 -17.50
CA GLY A 394 -10.72 0.30 -18.35
C GLY A 394 -9.84 1.54 -18.56
N CYS A 395 -10.16 2.66 -17.90
CA CYS A 395 -9.42 3.90 -18.02
C CYS A 395 -8.51 4.17 -16.83
N TYR A 396 -7.44 4.93 -17.07
CA TYR A 396 -6.45 5.35 -16.09
C TYR A 396 -6.62 6.84 -15.77
N TYR A 397 -6.51 7.17 -14.48
CA TYR A 397 -6.67 8.53 -13.99
C TYR A 397 -5.62 8.87 -12.95
N GLU A 398 -5.15 10.13 -12.93
CA GLU A 398 -4.44 10.67 -11.77
C GLU A 398 -5.47 11.06 -10.69
N LEU A 399 -5.20 10.65 -9.47
CA LEU A 399 -6.08 10.92 -8.34
C LEU A 399 -5.82 12.32 -7.77
N ILE A 400 -6.88 13.12 -7.66
CA ILE A 400 -6.90 14.42 -7.00
C ILE A 400 -7.85 14.34 -5.83
N ILE A 401 -7.41 14.82 -4.67
CA ILE A 401 -8.19 14.75 -3.43
C ILE A 401 -8.44 16.13 -2.83
N THR A 402 -9.59 16.26 -2.18
CA THR A 402 -9.85 17.30 -1.20
C THR A 402 -10.21 16.62 0.12
N SER A 403 -9.53 17.00 1.21
CA SER A 403 -9.58 16.30 2.48
C SER A 403 -9.80 17.24 3.67
N TYR A 404 -10.29 16.69 4.78
CA TYR A 404 -10.42 17.40 6.06
C TYR A 404 -9.07 17.85 6.67
N SER A 405 -7.95 17.36 6.13
CA SER A 405 -6.60 17.69 6.59
C SER A 405 -5.96 18.86 5.81
N GLY A 406 -6.76 19.62 5.07
CA GLY A 406 -6.28 20.84 4.41
C GLY A 406 -5.59 20.64 3.07
N LEU A 407 -5.73 19.47 2.48
CA LEU A 407 -5.33 19.21 1.10
C LEU A 407 -6.53 19.50 0.20
N TYR A 408 -6.47 20.58 -0.59
CA TYR A 408 -7.57 21.03 -1.46
C TYR A 408 -7.14 20.90 -2.92
N ARG A 409 -7.90 20.14 -3.70
CA ARG A 409 -7.58 19.77 -5.08
C ARG A 409 -6.12 19.32 -5.24
N TYR A 410 -5.66 18.53 -4.25
CA TYR A 410 -4.29 18.07 -4.18
C TYR A 410 -4.06 16.89 -5.12
N ASN A 411 -3.18 17.07 -6.11
CA ASN A 411 -2.81 16.00 -7.03
C ASN A 411 -1.83 15.04 -6.33
N MET A 412 -2.28 13.82 -6.10
CA MET A 412 -1.50 12.75 -5.49
C MET A 412 -0.33 12.29 -6.36
N LYS A 413 -0.36 12.62 -7.65
CA LYS A 413 0.54 12.03 -8.67
C LYS A 413 0.52 10.50 -8.65
N ASP A 414 -0.61 9.93 -8.20
CA ASP A 414 -0.89 8.51 -8.18
C ASP A 414 -1.85 8.17 -9.32
N ILE A 415 -1.50 7.17 -10.12
CA ILE A 415 -2.35 6.65 -11.18
C ILE A 415 -3.19 5.50 -10.62
N VAL A 416 -4.50 5.62 -10.80
CA VAL A 416 -5.48 4.59 -10.49
C VAL A 416 -6.13 4.07 -11.78
N TYR A 417 -6.52 2.80 -11.76
CA TYR A 417 -7.22 2.13 -12.86
C TYR A 417 -8.61 1.72 -12.42
N VAL A 418 -9.60 1.93 -13.29
CA VAL A 418 -10.99 1.54 -13.06
C VAL A 418 -11.22 0.12 -13.56
N THR A 419 -11.27 -0.84 -12.65
CA THR A 419 -11.42 -2.25 -13.01
C THR A 419 -12.85 -2.64 -13.34
N GLU A 420 -13.81 -2.03 -12.67
CA GLU A 420 -15.24 -2.36 -12.74
C GLU A 420 -16.09 -1.14 -12.41
N ILE A 421 -17.28 -1.05 -12.99
CA ILE A 421 -18.31 -0.09 -12.60
C ILE A 421 -19.63 -0.83 -12.42
N ASN A 422 -20.19 -0.74 -11.22
CA ASN A 422 -21.47 -1.33 -10.85
C ASN A 422 -22.41 -0.22 -10.38
N ASN A 423 -23.49 0.07 -11.12
CA ASN A 423 -24.45 1.11 -10.80
C ASN A 423 -23.81 2.46 -10.45
N GLN A 424 -22.95 2.97 -11.35
CA GLN A 424 -22.15 4.20 -11.18
C GLN A 424 -21.06 4.16 -10.09
N LEU A 425 -20.89 3.03 -9.42
CA LEU A 425 -19.86 2.84 -8.40
C LEU A 425 -18.64 2.17 -9.02
N PRO A 426 -17.51 2.89 -9.15
CA PRO A 426 -16.28 2.34 -9.68
C PRO A 426 -15.53 1.52 -8.63
N ARG A 427 -14.79 0.52 -9.08
CA ARG A 427 -13.75 -0.14 -8.29
C ARG A 427 -12.39 0.34 -8.78
N LEU A 428 -11.57 0.79 -7.85
CA LEU A 428 -10.29 1.43 -8.14
C LEU A 428 -9.14 0.59 -7.60
N VAL A 429 -8.10 0.45 -8.40
CA VAL A 429 -6.82 -0.11 -7.98
C VAL A 429 -5.70 0.91 -8.23
N PHE A 430 -4.79 1.05 -7.27
CA PHE A 430 -3.57 1.83 -7.45
C PHE A 430 -2.62 1.09 -8.39
N VAL A 431 -2.03 1.79 -9.35
CA VAL A 431 -1.17 1.21 -10.40
C VAL A 431 0.28 1.62 -10.20
N CYS A 432 0.56 2.93 -10.24
CA CYS A 432 1.91 3.47 -10.12
C CYS A 432 1.87 4.98 -9.80
N LYS A 433 3.04 5.58 -9.55
CA LYS A 433 3.20 7.02 -9.56
C LYS A 433 3.26 7.56 -10.99
N GLU A 434 2.76 8.78 -11.21
CA GLU A 434 2.89 9.48 -12.51
C GLU A 434 4.37 9.61 -12.95
N SER A 435 5.26 9.77 -11.98
CA SER A 435 6.71 9.84 -12.21
C SER A 435 7.37 8.50 -12.57
N GLU A 436 6.68 7.38 -12.41
CA GLU A 436 7.18 6.04 -12.78
C GLU A 436 6.97 5.79 -14.29
N LYS A 437 7.73 6.54 -15.09
CA LYS A 437 7.74 6.44 -16.55
C LYS A 437 9.15 6.63 -17.11
N LEU A 438 9.43 5.97 -18.22
CA LEU A 438 10.57 6.28 -19.07
C LEU A 438 10.20 7.41 -20.01
N GLN A 439 11.09 8.37 -20.17
CA GLN A 439 10.90 9.47 -21.09
C GLN A 439 12.09 9.61 -22.01
N VAL A 440 11.82 9.54 -23.33
CA VAL A 440 12.79 9.72 -24.42
C VAL A 440 12.16 10.65 -25.44
N GLN A 441 12.62 11.88 -25.54
CA GLN A 441 11.99 12.90 -26.41
C GLN A 441 10.47 12.99 -26.14
N GLN A 442 9.64 12.69 -27.16
CA GLN A 442 8.17 12.65 -27.03
C GLN A 442 7.61 11.33 -26.48
N LEU A 443 8.44 10.28 -26.40
CA LEU A 443 8.01 9.00 -25.84
C LEU A 443 7.84 9.14 -24.33
N GLN A 444 6.69 8.75 -23.83
CA GLN A 444 6.44 8.45 -22.44
C GLN A 444 5.96 7.00 -22.36
N LEU A 445 6.71 6.14 -21.68
CA LEU A 445 6.37 4.74 -21.46
C LEU A 445 6.24 4.50 -19.95
N ARG A 446 5.01 4.33 -19.50
CA ARG A 446 4.70 4.18 -18.08
C ARG A 446 4.87 2.74 -17.61
N VAL A 447 5.11 2.55 -16.32
CA VAL A 447 5.27 1.21 -15.71
C VAL A 447 4.11 0.28 -16.07
N TYR A 448 2.86 0.75 -16.04
CA TYR A 448 1.71 -0.10 -16.33
C TYR A 448 1.63 -0.53 -17.82
N GLU A 449 2.13 0.28 -18.76
CA GLU A 449 2.21 -0.11 -20.18
C GLU A 449 3.27 -1.21 -20.35
N ILE A 450 4.40 -1.09 -19.64
CA ILE A 450 5.46 -2.10 -19.62
C ILE A 450 4.97 -3.39 -18.95
N ASP A 451 4.29 -3.29 -17.79
CA ASP A 451 3.70 -4.43 -17.10
C ASP A 451 2.72 -5.18 -17.99
N GLY A 452 1.82 -4.45 -18.65
CA GLY A 452 0.84 -5.01 -19.58
C GLY A 452 1.50 -5.69 -20.78
N ALA A 453 2.55 -5.06 -21.35
CA ALA A 453 3.29 -5.63 -22.47
C ALA A 453 4.01 -6.93 -22.07
N ILE A 454 4.75 -6.92 -20.95
CA ILE A 454 5.44 -8.11 -20.45
C ILE A 454 4.44 -9.23 -20.15
N GLN A 455 3.31 -8.94 -19.49
CA GLN A 455 2.29 -9.94 -19.20
C GLN A 455 1.69 -10.53 -20.49
N THR A 456 1.33 -9.68 -21.46
CA THR A 456 0.78 -10.13 -22.74
C THR A 456 1.72 -11.07 -23.49
N ILE A 457 3.02 -10.75 -23.50
CA ILE A 457 4.03 -11.58 -24.17
C ILE A 457 4.32 -12.84 -23.36
N SER A 458 4.33 -12.76 -22.02
CA SER A 458 4.44 -13.92 -21.13
C SER A 458 3.35 -14.94 -21.40
N ASP A 459 2.10 -14.49 -21.49
CA ASP A 459 0.95 -15.36 -21.77
C ASP A 459 1.01 -15.96 -23.19
N ARG A 460 1.38 -15.13 -24.19
CA ARG A 460 1.49 -15.56 -25.60
C ARG A 460 2.56 -16.62 -25.81
N LEU A 461 3.71 -16.50 -25.14
CA LEU A 461 4.86 -17.39 -25.29
C LEU A 461 4.92 -18.48 -24.20
N ASN A 462 3.99 -18.47 -23.26
CA ASN A 462 3.99 -19.35 -22.08
C ASN A 462 5.31 -19.26 -21.28
N HIS A 463 5.81 -18.04 -21.11
CA HIS A 463 7.00 -17.69 -20.34
C HIS A 463 6.64 -16.79 -19.17
N GLU A 464 6.58 -17.31 -17.96
CA GLU A 464 6.32 -16.49 -16.77
C GLU A 464 7.57 -15.71 -16.34
N ILE A 465 7.41 -14.39 -16.12
CA ILE A 465 8.44 -13.50 -15.61
C ILE A 465 8.18 -13.21 -14.14
N ARG A 466 9.13 -13.57 -13.27
CA ARG A 466 9.06 -13.33 -11.83
C ARG A 466 9.25 -11.85 -11.49
N PHE A 467 10.22 -11.22 -12.13
CA PHE A 467 10.56 -9.84 -11.88
C PHE A 467 11.24 -9.22 -13.11
N TYR A 468 11.17 -7.91 -13.23
CA TYR A 468 11.95 -7.19 -14.22
C TYR A 468 12.29 -5.79 -13.74
N GLN A 469 13.36 -5.24 -14.32
CA GLN A 469 13.68 -3.82 -14.29
C GLN A 469 13.91 -3.33 -15.72
N VAL A 470 13.63 -2.05 -15.94
CA VAL A 470 13.90 -1.39 -17.21
C VAL A 470 14.70 -0.15 -16.96
N LEU A 471 15.74 0.05 -17.75
CA LEU A 471 16.52 1.28 -17.77
C LEU A 471 16.57 1.85 -19.19
N LEU A 472 16.75 3.15 -19.26
CA LEU A 472 17.07 3.86 -20.47
C LEU A 472 18.59 4.09 -20.54
N ASP A 473 19.25 3.45 -21.51
CA ASP A 473 20.61 3.77 -21.89
C ASP A 473 20.57 5.04 -22.75
N GLN A 474 20.85 6.18 -22.12
CA GLN A 474 20.78 7.50 -22.77
C GLN A 474 21.88 7.69 -23.81
N GLU A 475 23.05 7.05 -23.65
CA GLU A 475 24.17 7.17 -24.59
C GLU A 475 23.86 6.49 -25.92
N ASN A 476 23.21 5.33 -25.86
CA ASN A 476 22.85 4.54 -27.03
C ASN A 476 21.40 4.68 -27.44
N ASN A 477 20.59 5.49 -26.74
CA ASN A 477 19.15 5.66 -27.00
C ASN A 477 18.42 4.33 -27.15
N LYS A 478 18.58 3.42 -26.19
CA LYS A 478 17.90 2.12 -26.17
C LYS A 478 17.32 1.79 -24.78
N LEU A 479 16.26 1.00 -24.77
CA LEU A 479 15.72 0.42 -23.54
C LEU A 479 16.43 -0.90 -23.25
N ILE A 480 16.77 -1.13 -21.98
CA ILE A 480 17.35 -2.38 -21.51
C ILE A 480 16.43 -3.01 -20.50
N PHE A 481 15.92 -4.20 -20.82
CA PHE A 481 15.05 -4.99 -19.96
C PHE A 481 15.89 -6.06 -19.26
N MET A 482 15.92 -6.04 -17.94
CA MET A 482 16.51 -7.10 -17.12
C MET A 482 15.38 -7.98 -16.61
N LEU A 483 15.29 -9.23 -17.08
CA LEU A 483 14.21 -10.14 -16.77
C LEU A 483 14.68 -11.32 -15.89
N GLU A 484 13.94 -11.61 -14.84
CA GLU A 484 14.07 -12.82 -14.01
C GLU A 484 12.92 -13.77 -14.36
N PRO A 485 13.11 -14.74 -15.27
CA PRO A 485 12.09 -15.72 -15.61
C PRO A 485 11.98 -16.81 -14.52
N TYR A 486 10.81 -17.45 -14.39
CA TYR A 486 10.64 -18.62 -13.54
C TYR A 486 11.31 -19.87 -14.11
N SER A 487 11.38 -19.99 -15.43
CA SER A 487 11.93 -21.16 -16.12
C SER A 487 13.36 -20.91 -16.58
N GLU A 488 14.22 -21.92 -16.42
CA GLU A 488 15.55 -21.90 -17.03
C GLU A 488 15.51 -22.02 -18.57
N ARG A 489 14.40 -22.54 -19.11
CA ARG A 489 14.15 -22.62 -20.56
C ARG A 489 13.38 -21.37 -21.00
N PHE A 490 14.08 -20.27 -21.09
CA PHE A 490 13.51 -18.98 -21.51
C PHE A 490 14.11 -18.59 -22.87
N ASP A 491 13.23 -18.42 -23.87
CA ASP A 491 13.63 -17.94 -25.21
C ASP A 491 13.67 -16.40 -25.20
N SER A 492 14.84 -15.87 -24.89
CA SER A 492 15.07 -14.43 -24.76
C SER A 492 14.88 -13.68 -26.09
N ASP A 493 15.28 -14.28 -27.23
CA ASP A 493 15.18 -13.63 -28.54
C ASP A 493 13.73 -13.52 -29.01
N SER A 494 12.96 -14.60 -28.94
CA SER A 494 11.53 -14.58 -29.27
C SER A 494 10.77 -13.64 -28.36
N PHE A 495 11.10 -13.61 -27.07
CA PHE A 495 10.48 -12.71 -26.11
C PHE A 495 10.79 -11.25 -26.44
N ARG A 496 12.05 -10.89 -26.70
CA ARG A 496 12.50 -9.55 -27.06
C ARG A 496 11.79 -9.05 -28.34
N VAL A 497 11.77 -9.84 -29.39
CA VAL A 497 11.12 -9.46 -30.66
C VAL A 497 9.64 -9.23 -30.47
N SER A 498 8.97 -10.11 -29.74
CA SER A 498 7.52 -9.99 -29.47
C SER A 498 7.21 -8.76 -28.58
N LEU A 499 8.06 -8.48 -27.58
CA LEU A 499 7.93 -7.30 -26.72
C LEU A 499 8.08 -6.00 -27.52
N GLU A 500 9.09 -5.91 -28.38
CA GLU A 500 9.32 -4.78 -29.27
C GLU A 500 8.10 -4.49 -30.17
N GLN A 501 7.58 -5.54 -30.80
CA GLN A 501 6.40 -5.42 -31.65
C GLN A 501 5.18 -4.91 -30.86
N HIS A 502 4.95 -5.48 -29.68
CA HIS A 502 3.79 -5.10 -28.88
C HIS A 502 3.93 -3.68 -28.30
N LEU A 503 5.13 -3.26 -27.88
CA LEU A 503 5.36 -1.88 -27.47
C LEU A 503 5.10 -0.88 -28.61
N ALA A 504 5.46 -1.23 -29.84
CA ALA A 504 5.16 -0.40 -31.00
C ALA A 504 3.66 -0.34 -31.33
N GLU A 505 2.91 -1.43 -31.06
CA GLU A 505 1.45 -1.48 -31.24
C GLU A 505 0.71 -0.59 -30.24
N ILE A 506 1.11 -0.63 -28.96
CA ILE A 506 0.39 0.07 -27.88
C ILE A 506 0.84 1.52 -27.69
N ASN A 507 2.04 1.91 -28.18
CA ASN A 507 2.57 3.25 -28.00
C ASN A 507 3.05 3.84 -29.33
N PRO A 508 2.25 4.72 -29.98
CA PRO A 508 2.59 5.33 -31.27
C PRO A 508 3.92 6.10 -31.26
N SER A 509 4.28 6.76 -30.15
CA SER A 509 5.55 7.48 -30.03
C SER A 509 6.75 6.52 -30.02
N TYR A 510 6.59 5.33 -29.40
CA TYR A 510 7.59 4.27 -29.47
C TYR A 510 7.82 3.85 -30.93
N GLN A 511 6.75 3.55 -31.66
CA GLN A 511 6.83 3.18 -33.07
C GLN A 511 7.51 4.26 -33.92
N GLN A 512 7.13 5.53 -33.73
CA GLN A 512 7.71 6.66 -34.47
C GLN A 512 9.21 6.78 -34.25
N LEU A 513 9.69 6.71 -33.01
CA LEU A 513 11.12 6.79 -32.69
C LEU A 513 11.90 5.59 -33.26
N ARG A 514 11.29 4.38 -33.25
CA ARG A 514 11.90 3.18 -33.85
C ARG A 514 12.06 3.32 -35.35
N VAL A 515 11.01 3.77 -36.07
CA VAL A 515 11.04 4.01 -37.53
C VAL A 515 12.03 5.11 -37.89
N ALA A 516 12.08 6.18 -37.11
CA ALA A 516 13.01 7.29 -37.32
C ALA A 516 14.47 6.96 -36.93
N GLN A 517 14.77 5.75 -36.44
CA GLN A 517 16.08 5.32 -35.93
C GLN A 517 16.62 6.22 -34.80
N GLN A 518 15.71 6.85 -34.03
CA GLN A 518 16.02 7.68 -32.87
C GLN A 518 15.97 6.89 -31.54
N LEU A 519 15.42 5.69 -31.59
CA LEU A 519 15.45 4.70 -30.52
C LEU A 519 15.93 3.37 -31.11
N TRP A 520 16.99 2.80 -30.56
CA TRP A 520 17.51 1.50 -30.99
C TRP A 520 16.66 0.35 -30.49
N PRO A 521 16.76 -0.87 -31.08
CA PRO A 521 16.10 -2.06 -30.57
C PRO A 521 16.37 -2.24 -29.08
N ALA A 522 15.33 -2.65 -28.34
CA ALA A 522 15.51 -2.95 -26.91
C ALA A 522 16.50 -4.12 -26.74
N GLU A 523 17.31 -4.01 -25.72
CA GLU A 523 18.16 -5.10 -25.23
C GLU A 523 17.41 -5.85 -24.13
N LEU A 524 17.60 -7.18 -24.09
CA LEU A 524 17.04 -8.01 -23.06
C LEU A 524 18.16 -8.79 -22.38
N ILE A 525 18.29 -8.62 -21.06
CA ILE A 525 19.25 -9.32 -20.21
C ILE A 525 18.47 -10.29 -19.32
N VAL A 526 18.78 -11.58 -19.42
CA VAL A 526 18.19 -12.59 -18.54
C VAL A 526 19.05 -12.70 -17.28
N VAL A 527 18.43 -12.47 -16.12
CA VAL A 527 19.11 -12.57 -14.83
C VAL A 527 18.75 -13.88 -14.10
N ARG A 528 19.67 -14.33 -13.22
CA ARG A 528 19.50 -15.57 -12.45
C ARG A 528 18.33 -15.47 -11.44
N ASP A 529 17.83 -16.61 -11.05
CA ASP A 529 16.91 -16.74 -9.91
C ASP A 529 17.49 -16.12 -8.64
N GLY A 530 16.68 -15.36 -7.92
CA GLY A 530 17.05 -14.62 -6.70
C GLY A 530 17.52 -13.19 -6.94
N TYR A 531 17.55 -12.69 -8.18
CA TYR A 531 17.94 -11.30 -8.50
C TYR A 531 17.07 -10.28 -7.76
N ARG A 532 15.74 -10.42 -7.85
CA ARG A 532 14.77 -9.57 -7.14
C ARG A 532 15.03 -9.52 -5.64
N ASP A 533 15.25 -10.67 -5.02
CA ASP A 533 15.42 -10.75 -3.57
C ASP A 533 16.76 -10.16 -3.11
N SER A 534 17.79 -10.31 -3.91
CA SER A 534 19.07 -9.65 -3.70
C SER A 534 18.94 -8.12 -3.80
N LEU A 535 18.22 -7.61 -4.81
CA LEU A 535 17.93 -6.19 -4.95
C LEU A 535 17.16 -5.66 -3.75
N PHE A 536 16.13 -6.38 -3.31
CA PHE A 536 15.34 -5.98 -2.16
C PHE A 536 16.21 -5.89 -0.90
N THR A 537 17.03 -6.90 -0.63
CA THR A 537 17.94 -6.92 0.53
C THR A 537 18.93 -5.75 0.48
N ARG A 538 19.51 -5.46 -0.68
CA ARG A 538 20.42 -4.30 -0.85
C ARG A 538 19.72 -2.95 -0.74
N SER A 539 18.43 -2.89 -1.05
CA SER A 539 17.61 -1.67 -0.97
C SER A 539 17.18 -1.32 0.47
N ILE A 540 17.38 -2.23 1.41
CA ILE A 540 17.14 -1.97 2.85
C ILE A 540 18.28 -1.11 3.37
N MET A 541 18.04 0.21 3.43
CA MET A 541 19.04 1.15 3.98
C MET A 541 19.12 1.03 5.50
N PRO A 542 20.30 1.20 6.12
CA PRO A 542 20.43 1.31 7.56
C PRO A 542 19.48 2.38 8.13
N GLY A 543 18.71 2.03 9.16
CA GLY A 543 17.74 2.93 9.79
C GLY A 543 16.41 3.10 9.04
N LYS A 544 16.22 2.52 7.85
CA LYS A 544 14.90 2.44 7.18
C LYS A 544 14.20 1.13 7.53
N ASN A 545 12.89 1.23 7.71
CA ASN A 545 12.06 0.06 7.95
C ASN A 545 11.90 -0.77 6.68
N VAL A 546 12.06 -2.09 6.78
CA VAL A 546 11.89 -3.06 5.69
C VAL A 546 10.52 -2.91 5.03
N ASN A 547 9.47 -2.66 5.80
CA ASN A 547 8.10 -2.49 5.32
C ASN A 547 7.90 -1.26 4.40
N GLN A 548 8.84 -0.30 4.40
CA GLN A 548 8.79 0.89 3.52
C GLN A 548 9.66 0.73 2.27
N THR A 549 10.42 -0.35 2.17
CA THR A 549 11.29 -0.61 1.02
C THR A 549 10.46 -1.08 -0.17
N LYS A 550 10.57 -0.38 -1.30
CA LYS A 550 9.93 -0.73 -2.57
C LYS A 550 11.00 -0.90 -3.65
N LEU A 551 10.90 -1.95 -4.44
CA LEU A 551 11.73 -2.09 -5.63
C LEU A 551 11.21 -1.18 -6.74
N LYS A 552 12.14 -0.45 -7.37
CA LYS A 552 11.82 0.34 -8.55
C LYS A 552 11.85 -0.57 -9.79
N THR A 553 10.82 -0.48 -10.60
CA THR A 553 10.75 -1.14 -11.90
C THR A 553 11.54 -0.36 -12.95
N ILE A 554 11.38 0.97 -12.97
CA ILE A 554 12.16 1.86 -13.81
C ILE A 554 13.35 2.37 -13.00
N VAL A 555 14.55 2.21 -13.52
CA VAL A 555 15.81 2.64 -12.91
C VAL A 555 16.54 3.62 -13.83
N SER A 556 17.25 4.59 -13.24
CA SER A 556 17.98 5.62 -13.97
C SER A 556 19.44 5.27 -14.21
N GLU A 557 19.98 4.35 -13.40
CA GLU A 557 21.40 3.96 -13.46
C GLU A 557 21.49 2.44 -13.47
N TYR A 558 22.51 1.91 -14.11
CA TYR A 558 22.85 0.50 -14.00
C TYR A 558 23.14 0.18 -12.54
N PRO A 559 22.54 -0.87 -11.98
CA PRO A 559 23.12 -1.46 -10.78
C PRO A 559 24.55 -1.88 -11.13
N ASP A 560 25.49 -1.65 -10.21
CA ASP A 560 26.93 -1.89 -10.36
C ASP A 560 27.22 -3.05 -11.34
N SER A 561 27.98 -2.78 -12.41
CA SER A 561 28.22 -3.72 -13.50
C SER A 561 28.76 -5.08 -13.04
N SER A 562 29.49 -5.12 -11.92
CA SER A 562 29.94 -6.36 -11.27
C SER A 562 28.78 -7.22 -10.75
N SER A 563 27.69 -6.60 -10.32
CA SER A 563 26.52 -7.32 -9.79
C SER A 563 25.59 -7.86 -10.89
N ILE A 564 25.62 -7.29 -12.09
CA ILE A 564 24.85 -7.81 -13.23
C ILE A 564 25.55 -9.04 -13.82
N VAL A 565 26.87 -9.04 -13.93
CA VAL A 565 27.66 -10.16 -14.46
C VAL A 565 27.49 -11.41 -13.60
N ASP A 566 27.43 -11.27 -12.27
CA ASP A 566 27.24 -12.38 -11.34
C ASP A 566 25.84 -13.05 -11.45
N TRP A 567 24.85 -12.33 -12.00
CA TRP A 567 23.47 -12.78 -12.12
C TRP A 567 23.05 -13.13 -13.54
N ALA A 568 23.87 -12.80 -14.56
CA ALA A 568 23.63 -13.22 -15.93
C ALA A 568 23.81 -14.73 -16.09
N LYS A 569 22.96 -15.39 -16.86
CA LYS A 569 23.16 -16.82 -17.21
C LYS A 569 24.41 -16.94 -18.07
N GLU A 570 25.33 -17.83 -17.69
CA GLU A 570 26.49 -18.19 -18.51
C GLU A 570 25.96 -18.89 -19.78
N GLY A 571 26.11 -18.27 -20.93
CA GLY A 571 25.78 -18.89 -22.21
C GLY A 571 25.25 -17.93 -23.28
N GLU A 572 24.96 -16.67 -22.96
CA GLU A 572 24.48 -15.68 -23.93
C GLU A 572 25.57 -14.65 -24.29
N LYS A 573 26.85 -15.10 -24.43
CA LYS A 573 27.93 -14.31 -25.02
C LYS A 573 28.08 -14.60 -26.51
#